data_cb04e885a69bcf122945df2c4906d25e
#
_entry.id   cb04e885a69bcf122945df2c4906d25e
#
_cell.length_a   1.000
_cell.length_b   1.000
_cell.length_c   1.000
_cell.angle_alpha   90.00
_cell.angle_beta   90.00
_cell.angle_gamma   90.00
#
_symmetry.space_group_name_H-M   'P 1'
#
loop_
_entity.id
_entity.type
_entity.pdbx_description
1 polymer ?
#
loop_
_entity_poly.entity_id
_entity_poly.type
_entity_poly.pdbx_seq_one_letter_code
_entity_poly.pdbx_strand_id
1 'polypeptide(L)'
;MVIVGGGISGLSAGWKLSKAGFQDFELLELETEVGGVSRGGGNSISSYPWGAHYVPLPTEESRAVRELFEELGVIEGRTGAGQPVYKEKYLCFSPQERLYIHGKWQEGLLPVLGATQRELDHFQKLKEIVLGFKRRRGKDGRKAFAIPMEKSSRDPDLLALDRISFREFLNRQGLDSDPLHWYANYACRDDYGCHYAEVSAWAGLHYFCSRDGGGDSDESTVLTWPEGNGWIVKQLQHKLRAKIKTHSLVYRLTDAGNEIRVDSYDPIENSSTRIYAQQAIYACPRAFAPYMIKGLIDSSYLKEFQYSPWMVANLSLNSIPQEDSGVPLAWDNVIYDSPSLGYVVATHQSLATHLSKTVLTYYHAMVQGSPVQERTRLLHMSWNECAEFIIRDLSHAHPKIRDLISHLDIFRWGHAMVQPKVGFVWGEARKRAARPYGNIFFAHSDLSGFSIFEEAQYRGVLAAERILAKQKVPFSSSL
;
A
#
# COMPACT_ATOMS: atom_id res chain seq x y z
N MET A 1 -27.50 6.22 -1.32
CA MET A 1 -26.27 6.05 -2.08
C MET A 1 -25.63 4.71 -1.74
N VAL A 2 -24.83 4.11 -2.64
CA VAL A 2 -24.13 2.83 -2.37
C VAL A 2 -22.64 2.97 -2.62
N ILE A 3 -21.82 2.41 -1.71
CA ILE A 3 -20.37 2.24 -1.87
C ILE A 3 -20.12 0.76 -2.11
N VAL A 4 -19.41 0.40 -3.18
CA VAL A 4 -19.07 -0.97 -3.55
C VAL A 4 -17.60 -1.21 -3.32
N GLY A 5 -17.28 -2.07 -2.35
CA GLY A 5 -15.93 -2.39 -1.90
C GLY A 5 -15.57 -1.71 -0.57
N GLY A 6 -15.21 -2.53 0.41
CA GLY A 6 -14.87 -2.15 1.80
C GLY A 6 -13.36 -2.03 2.04
N GLY A 7 -12.53 -1.84 1.00
CA GLY A 7 -11.12 -1.47 1.15
C GLY A 7 -10.95 -0.05 1.68
N ILE A 8 -9.71 0.41 1.86
CA ILE A 8 -9.41 1.74 2.41
C ILE A 8 -10.14 2.85 1.64
N SER A 9 -10.23 2.77 0.32
CA SER A 9 -10.92 3.80 -0.48
C SER A 9 -12.42 3.87 -0.15
N GLY A 10 -13.10 2.72 -0.04
CA GLY A 10 -14.53 2.69 0.31
C GLY A 10 -14.79 3.13 1.75
N LEU A 11 -13.97 2.65 2.69
CA LEU A 11 -14.05 3.06 4.09
C LEU A 11 -13.80 4.56 4.26
N SER A 12 -12.82 5.12 3.54
CA SER A 12 -12.51 6.56 3.58
C SER A 12 -13.61 7.41 2.95
N ALA A 13 -14.25 6.90 1.89
CA ALA A 13 -15.43 7.56 1.32
C ALA A 13 -16.58 7.59 2.34
N GLY A 14 -16.88 6.47 2.99
CA GLY A 14 -17.89 6.38 4.04
C GLY A 14 -17.58 7.29 5.23
N TRP A 15 -16.31 7.34 5.68
CA TRP A 15 -15.85 8.25 6.71
C TRP A 15 -16.11 9.71 6.35
N LYS A 16 -15.74 10.13 5.13
CA LYS A 16 -15.93 11.51 4.67
C LYS A 16 -17.40 11.90 4.57
N LEU A 17 -18.23 11.00 4.06
CA LEU A 17 -19.69 11.21 3.99
C LEU A 17 -20.30 11.38 5.37
N SER A 18 -19.98 10.48 6.30
CA SER A 18 -20.47 10.53 7.69
C SER A 18 -20.02 11.81 8.39
N LYS A 19 -18.76 12.24 8.17
CA LYS A 19 -18.20 13.48 8.72
C LYS A 19 -18.94 14.73 8.21
N ALA A 20 -19.42 14.71 6.95
CA ALA A 20 -20.24 15.76 6.38
C ALA A 20 -21.73 15.69 6.80
N GLY A 21 -22.09 14.77 7.69
CA GLY A 21 -23.48 14.57 8.12
C GLY A 21 -24.36 13.81 7.12
N PHE A 22 -23.80 13.33 6.00
CA PHE A 22 -24.54 12.53 5.03
C PHE A 22 -24.64 11.09 5.50
N GLN A 23 -25.84 10.66 5.93
CA GLN A 23 -26.07 9.35 6.55
C GLN A 23 -26.80 8.35 5.65
N ASP A 24 -27.36 8.77 4.51
CA ASP A 24 -28.13 7.89 3.62
C ASP A 24 -27.20 7.16 2.63
N PHE A 25 -26.40 6.21 3.15
CA PHE A 25 -25.58 5.33 2.33
C PHE A 25 -25.37 3.95 2.96
N GLU A 26 -25.06 2.98 2.12
CA GLU A 26 -24.63 1.63 2.50
C GLU A 26 -23.29 1.32 1.83
N LEU A 27 -22.42 0.55 2.51
CA LEU A 27 -21.17 0.02 2.01
C LEU A 27 -21.29 -1.50 1.90
N LEU A 28 -21.11 -2.01 0.68
CA LEU A 28 -21.20 -3.43 0.36
C LEU A 28 -19.80 -4.00 0.19
N GLU A 29 -19.49 -5.05 0.97
CA GLU A 29 -18.22 -5.78 0.93
C GLU A 29 -18.47 -7.25 0.58
N LEU A 30 -17.67 -7.78 -0.36
CA LEU A 30 -17.74 -9.17 -0.80
C LEU A 30 -17.35 -10.16 0.31
N GLU A 31 -16.27 -9.86 1.00
CA GLU A 31 -15.66 -10.74 1.99
C GLU A 31 -16.42 -10.71 3.33
N THR A 32 -15.99 -11.58 4.23
CA THR A 32 -16.50 -11.62 5.63
C THR A 32 -16.11 -10.39 6.43
N GLU A 33 -15.03 -9.71 6.02
CA GLU A 33 -14.44 -8.57 6.69
C GLU A 33 -14.03 -7.49 5.68
N VAL A 34 -14.14 -6.23 6.10
CA VAL A 34 -13.64 -5.08 5.33
C VAL A 34 -12.12 -4.95 5.44
N GLY A 35 -11.52 -4.10 4.59
CA GLY A 35 -10.12 -3.71 4.66
C GLY A 35 -9.33 -4.00 3.40
N GLY A 36 -9.77 -4.92 2.53
CA GLY A 36 -9.02 -5.30 1.33
C GLY A 36 -7.61 -5.76 1.69
N VAL A 37 -6.58 -5.25 1.01
CA VAL A 37 -5.17 -5.59 1.29
C VAL A 37 -4.62 -4.98 2.60
N SER A 38 -5.40 -4.14 3.27
CA SER A 38 -5.07 -3.57 4.60
C SER A 38 -5.67 -4.37 5.75
N ARG A 39 -6.18 -5.57 5.51
CA ARG A 39 -6.69 -6.45 6.57
C ARG A 39 -5.57 -6.90 7.50
N GLY A 40 -5.91 -7.08 8.77
CA GLY A 40 -5.08 -7.76 9.75
C GLY A 40 -5.75 -9.03 10.25
N GLY A 41 -4.97 -9.89 10.84
CA GLY A 41 -5.40 -11.09 11.53
C GLY A 41 -4.84 -11.15 12.95
N GLY A 42 -4.90 -12.31 13.57
CA GLY A 42 -4.31 -12.52 14.88
C GLY A 42 -4.50 -13.93 15.39
N ASN A 43 -3.64 -14.28 16.33
CA ASN A 43 -3.73 -15.54 17.07
C ASN A 43 -3.39 -15.31 18.56
N SER A 44 -3.14 -16.37 19.31
CA SER A 44 -2.81 -16.29 20.75
C SER A 44 -1.45 -15.62 21.05
N ILE A 45 -0.58 -15.41 20.05
CA ILE A 45 0.74 -14.79 20.20
C ILE A 45 0.65 -13.29 19.94
N SER A 46 0.08 -12.89 18.81
CA SER A 46 -0.01 -11.49 18.37
C SER A 46 -1.08 -11.31 17.31
N SER A 47 -1.55 -10.07 17.14
CA SER A 47 -2.12 -9.62 15.87
C SER A 47 -1.02 -9.53 14.81
N TYR A 48 -1.37 -9.60 13.52
CA TYR A 48 -0.44 -9.53 12.39
C TYR A 48 -1.13 -8.98 11.13
N PRO A 49 -0.39 -8.39 10.19
CA PRO A 49 -0.96 -7.93 8.92
C PRO A 49 -1.15 -9.09 7.92
N TRP A 50 -2.13 -8.92 7.01
CA TRP A 50 -2.29 -9.75 5.82
C TRP A 50 -1.83 -9.05 4.53
N GLY A 51 -1.30 -7.85 4.63
CA GLY A 51 -0.80 -7.04 3.51
C GLY A 51 -0.17 -5.76 4.03
N ALA A 52 -0.77 -4.61 3.76
CA ALA A 52 -0.22 -3.31 4.17
C ALA A 52 0.02 -3.22 5.68
N HIS A 53 1.24 -2.86 6.08
CA HIS A 53 1.68 -2.98 7.46
C HIS A 53 2.25 -1.70 8.08
N TYR A 54 2.36 -0.61 7.31
CA TYR A 54 2.77 0.70 7.82
C TYR A 54 2.16 1.85 7.03
N VAL A 55 2.27 3.04 7.58
CA VAL A 55 2.00 4.31 6.89
C VAL A 55 3.19 5.24 7.16
N PRO A 56 3.85 5.81 6.13
CA PRO A 56 4.84 6.86 6.34
C PRO A 56 4.24 8.03 7.12
N LEU A 57 5.06 8.82 7.82
CA LEU A 57 4.56 10.02 8.48
C LEU A 57 3.87 10.93 7.42
N PRO A 58 2.58 11.28 7.62
CA PRO A 58 1.81 12.00 6.60
C PRO A 58 2.39 13.38 6.29
N THR A 59 2.62 13.64 5.01
CA THR A 59 3.11 14.94 4.52
C THR A 59 2.07 16.05 4.68
N GLU A 60 2.43 17.31 4.44
CA GLU A 60 1.47 18.43 4.46
C GLU A 60 0.39 18.28 3.39
N GLU A 61 0.72 17.68 2.27
CA GLU A 61 -0.19 17.43 1.17
C GLU A 61 -1.20 16.31 1.49
N SER A 62 -0.86 15.41 2.44
CA SER A 62 -1.70 14.29 2.89
C SER A 62 -2.72 14.73 3.95
N ARG A 63 -3.45 15.83 3.69
CA ARG A 63 -4.36 16.46 4.66
C ARG A 63 -5.41 15.50 5.21
N ALA A 64 -6.04 14.69 4.36
CA ALA A 64 -7.05 13.73 4.77
C ALA A 64 -6.50 12.67 5.75
N VAL A 65 -5.23 12.25 5.57
CA VAL A 65 -4.57 11.30 6.47
C VAL A 65 -4.31 11.96 7.83
N ARG A 66 -3.77 13.19 7.84
CA ARG A 66 -3.55 13.95 9.08
C ARG A 66 -4.85 14.14 9.85
N GLU A 67 -5.93 14.55 9.16
CA GLU A 67 -7.25 14.75 9.74
C GLU A 67 -7.80 13.46 10.35
N LEU A 68 -7.70 12.32 9.65
CA LEU A 68 -8.10 11.03 10.19
C LEU A 68 -7.26 10.64 11.41
N PHE A 69 -5.95 10.85 11.36
CA PHE A 69 -5.05 10.47 12.45
C PHE A 69 -5.20 11.37 13.69
N GLU A 70 -5.58 12.63 13.53
CA GLU A 70 -6.02 13.50 14.63
C GLU A 70 -7.30 12.94 15.28
N GLU A 71 -8.30 12.57 14.49
CA GLU A 71 -9.54 11.98 15.00
C GLU A 71 -9.34 10.62 15.69
N LEU A 72 -8.38 9.83 15.24
CA LEU A 72 -8.04 8.53 15.82
C LEU A 72 -7.08 8.65 17.00
N GLY A 73 -6.57 9.86 17.28
CA GLY A 73 -5.61 10.11 18.36
C GLY A 73 -4.25 9.47 18.10
N VAL A 74 -3.86 9.28 16.83
CA VAL A 74 -2.50 8.94 16.41
C VAL A 74 -1.63 10.19 16.44
N ILE A 75 -2.16 11.32 15.97
CA ILE A 75 -1.62 12.65 16.17
C ILE A 75 -2.26 13.21 17.45
N GLU A 76 -1.44 13.58 18.45
CA GLU A 76 -1.92 14.05 19.75
C GLU A 76 -1.73 15.55 19.95
N GLY A 77 -1.08 16.23 19.01
CA GLY A 77 -0.84 17.66 19.10
C GLY A 77 0.00 18.19 17.95
N ARG A 78 0.46 19.42 18.10
CA ARG A 78 1.36 20.09 17.15
C ARG A 78 2.48 20.79 17.90
N THR A 79 3.68 20.80 17.33
CA THR A 79 4.81 21.58 17.82
C THR A 79 4.54 23.09 17.68
N GLY A 80 5.36 23.92 18.30
CA GLY A 80 5.31 25.38 18.09
C GLY A 80 5.49 25.82 16.64
N ALA A 81 6.12 24.98 15.80
CA ALA A 81 6.25 25.16 14.34
C ALA A 81 5.07 24.59 13.55
N GLY A 82 4.02 24.07 14.23
CA GLY A 82 2.83 23.51 13.59
C GLY A 82 2.97 22.07 13.06
N GLN A 83 4.10 21.41 13.27
CA GLN A 83 4.31 20.02 12.84
C GLN A 83 3.52 19.05 13.73
N PRO A 84 2.98 17.93 13.17
CA PRO A 84 2.28 16.93 13.96
C PRO A 84 3.18 16.31 15.02
N VAL A 85 2.62 16.08 16.22
CA VAL A 85 3.22 15.25 17.27
C VAL A 85 2.49 13.93 17.31
N TYR A 86 3.20 12.84 17.07
CA TYR A 86 2.63 11.50 17.02
C TYR A 86 2.78 10.81 18.38
N LYS A 87 1.80 9.99 18.76
CA LYS A 87 1.95 9.12 19.93
C LYS A 87 3.08 8.13 19.70
N GLU A 88 4.06 8.12 20.59
CA GLU A 88 5.26 7.30 20.53
C GLU A 88 4.97 5.81 20.27
N LYS A 89 3.95 5.25 20.93
CA LYS A 89 3.55 3.85 20.77
C LYS A 89 3.11 3.43 19.35
N TYR A 90 2.89 4.38 18.45
CA TYR A 90 2.54 4.15 17.05
C TYR A 90 3.71 4.40 16.10
N LEU A 91 4.77 5.05 16.58
CA LEU A 91 6.03 5.16 15.84
C LEU A 91 6.77 3.81 15.91
N CYS A 92 7.35 3.39 14.80
CA CYS A 92 8.12 2.16 14.77
C CYS A 92 9.30 2.23 15.75
N PHE A 93 9.43 1.23 16.64
CA PHE A 93 10.52 1.18 17.60
C PHE A 93 11.85 0.81 16.92
N SER A 94 12.95 1.24 17.52
CA SER A 94 14.29 0.85 17.09
C SER A 94 14.65 -0.57 17.60
N PRO A 95 15.38 -1.38 16.81
CA PRO A 95 15.82 -1.13 15.43
C PRO A 95 14.68 -1.30 14.44
N GLN A 96 14.57 -0.34 13.49
CA GLN A 96 13.48 -0.35 12.52
C GLN A 96 13.70 -1.36 11.41
N GLU A 97 14.88 -1.36 10.80
CA GLU A 97 15.18 -2.20 9.65
C GLU A 97 16.62 -2.74 9.67
N ARG A 98 16.81 -3.93 9.12
CA ARG A 98 18.13 -4.55 8.99
C ARG A 98 18.23 -5.40 7.72
N LEU A 99 19.46 -5.55 7.22
CA LEU A 99 19.78 -6.34 6.03
C LEU A 99 20.73 -7.48 6.36
N TYR A 100 20.36 -8.72 6.00
CA TYR A 100 21.27 -9.85 6.03
C TYR A 100 22.09 -9.91 4.76
N ILE A 101 23.40 -9.73 4.89
CA ILE A 101 24.36 -9.72 3.78
C ILE A 101 25.69 -10.30 4.24
N HIS A 102 26.35 -11.10 3.41
CA HIS A 102 27.64 -11.74 3.71
C HIS A 102 27.66 -12.52 5.06
N GLY A 103 26.53 -13.18 5.38
CA GLY A 103 26.42 -13.98 6.59
C GLY A 103 26.22 -13.20 7.89
N LYS A 104 25.92 -11.89 7.83
CA LYS A 104 25.74 -11.01 8.99
C LYS A 104 24.58 -10.05 8.80
N TRP A 105 23.97 -9.63 9.92
CA TRP A 105 22.99 -8.57 9.93
C TRP A 105 23.67 -7.20 10.07
N GLN A 106 23.37 -6.27 9.18
CA GLN A 106 23.70 -4.85 9.27
C GLN A 106 22.46 -4.01 9.53
N GLU A 107 22.61 -2.82 10.12
CA GLU A 107 21.53 -1.84 10.28
C GLU A 107 21.22 -1.16 8.94
N GLY A 108 19.95 -0.89 8.68
CA GLY A 108 19.46 -0.29 7.44
C GLY A 108 19.51 -1.21 6.23
N LEU A 109 18.91 -0.78 5.12
CA LEU A 109 18.74 -1.60 3.91
C LEU A 109 19.76 -1.32 2.81
N LEU A 110 20.57 -0.24 2.91
CA LEU A 110 21.64 0.00 1.96
C LEU A 110 22.74 -1.04 2.14
N PRO A 111 23.12 -1.82 1.12
CA PRO A 111 24.12 -2.88 1.23
C PRO A 111 25.55 -2.32 1.29
N VAL A 112 25.91 -1.79 2.46
CA VAL A 112 27.21 -1.14 2.70
C VAL A 112 28.28 -2.07 3.24
N LEU A 113 27.90 -3.20 3.85
CA LEU A 113 28.85 -4.16 4.38
C LEU A 113 29.61 -4.83 3.24
N GLY A 114 30.93 -4.62 3.19
CA GLY A 114 31.82 -5.12 2.13
C GLY A 114 31.79 -4.29 0.83
N ALA A 115 31.08 -3.17 0.82
CA ALA A 115 31.01 -2.29 -0.35
C ALA A 115 32.37 -1.65 -0.67
N THR A 116 32.69 -1.54 -1.95
CA THR A 116 33.85 -0.81 -2.47
C THR A 116 33.61 0.70 -2.38
N GLN A 117 34.69 1.50 -2.46
CA GLN A 117 34.56 2.96 -2.47
C GLN A 117 33.67 3.45 -3.63
N ARG A 118 33.77 2.87 -4.83
CA ARG A 118 32.90 3.20 -5.97
C ARG A 118 31.42 2.98 -5.67
N GLU A 119 31.08 1.89 -4.99
CA GLU A 119 29.69 1.57 -4.62
C GLU A 119 29.16 2.57 -3.57
N LEU A 120 29.99 2.93 -2.59
CA LEU A 120 29.66 3.97 -1.61
C LEU A 120 29.45 5.33 -2.28
N ASP A 121 30.30 5.69 -3.25
CA ASP A 121 30.15 6.92 -4.04
C ASP A 121 28.83 6.92 -4.84
N HIS A 122 28.41 5.75 -5.36
CA HIS A 122 27.13 5.63 -6.05
C HIS A 122 25.93 5.83 -5.10
N PHE A 123 25.97 5.28 -3.89
CA PHE A 123 24.94 5.52 -2.87
C PHE A 123 24.87 7.00 -2.48
N GLN A 124 26.05 7.64 -2.27
CA GLN A 124 26.11 9.05 -1.96
C GLN A 124 25.51 9.90 -3.09
N LYS A 125 25.86 9.58 -4.36
CA LYS A 125 25.31 10.29 -5.53
C LYS A 125 23.81 10.10 -5.67
N LEU A 126 23.27 8.89 -5.41
CA LEU A 126 21.82 8.67 -5.39
C LEU A 126 21.17 9.54 -4.31
N LYS A 127 21.74 9.60 -3.11
CA LYS A 127 21.25 10.43 -2.00
C LYS A 127 21.21 11.92 -2.40
N GLU A 128 22.24 12.43 -3.09
CA GLU A 128 22.28 13.80 -3.56
C GLU A 128 21.18 14.09 -4.61
N ILE A 129 20.97 13.16 -5.55
CA ILE A 129 19.90 13.24 -6.55
C ILE A 129 18.53 13.30 -5.84
N VAL A 130 18.28 12.41 -4.89
CA VAL A 130 17.03 12.36 -4.11
C VAL A 130 16.82 13.68 -3.35
N LEU A 131 17.83 14.17 -2.64
CA LEU A 131 17.77 15.45 -1.92
C LEU A 131 17.51 16.62 -2.85
N GLY A 132 18.11 16.62 -4.05
CA GLY A 132 17.83 17.59 -5.09
C GLY A 132 16.35 17.61 -5.47
N PHE A 133 15.76 16.46 -5.72
CA PHE A 133 14.34 16.33 -6.05
C PHE A 133 13.41 16.65 -4.88
N LYS A 134 13.74 16.27 -3.64
CA LYS A 134 12.95 16.64 -2.44
C LYS A 134 12.80 18.17 -2.30
N ARG A 135 13.88 18.91 -2.58
CA ARG A 135 13.87 20.38 -2.51
C ARG A 135 13.25 21.04 -3.74
N ARG A 136 13.15 20.30 -4.83
CA ARG A 136 12.69 20.85 -6.11
C ARG A 136 11.20 21.15 -6.08
N ARG A 137 10.85 22.36 -6.51
CA ARG A 137 9.49 22.76 -6.86
C ARG A 137 9.40 23.03 -8.35
N GLY A 138 8.26 22.69 -8.93
CA GLY A 138 7.99 23.02 -10.32
C GLY A 138 7.62 24.49 -10.52
N LYS A 139 7.48 24.89 -11.78
CA LYS A 139 7.01 26.23 -12.16
C LYS A 139 5.59 26.53 -11.65
N ASP A 140 4.81 25.46 -11.38
CA ASP A 140 3.48 25.52 -10.77
C ASP A 140 3.53 25.68 -9.23
N GLY A 141 4.72 25.84 -8.63
CA GLY A 141 4.96 26.01 -7.19
C GLY A 141 4.84 24.73 -6.37
N ARG A 142 4.44 23.61 -6.98
CA ARG A 142 4.25 22.33 -6.28
C ARG A 142 5.58 21.61 -6.08
N LYS A 143 5.65 20.73 -5.06
CA LYS A 143 6.76 19.79 -4.91
C LYS A 143 6.91 18.92 -6.16
N ALA A 144 8.13 18.55 -6.53
CA ALA A 144 8.37 17.64 -7.65
C ALA A 144 7.62 16.33 -7.45
N PHE A 145 7.66 15.80 -6.23
CA PHE A 145 6.97 14.59 -5.81
C PHE A 145 6.22 14.83 -4.50
N ALA A 146 4.97 14.40 -4.43
CA ALA A 146 4.12 14.53 -3.26
C ALA A 146 3.22 13.30 -3.10
N ILE A 147 2.78 13.04 -1.88
CA ILE A 147 1.68 12.13 -1.56
C ILE A 147 0.53 12.97 -1.00
N PRO A 148 -0.66 12.95 -1.64
CA PRO A 148 -1.04 12.19 -2.85
C PRO A 148 -0.36 12.69 -4.13
N MET A 149 -0.14 11.79 -5.09
CA MET A 149 0.57 12.06 -6.32
C MET A 149 -0.05 13.20 -7.16
N GLU A 150 -1.36 13.39 -7.08
CA GLU A 150 -2.07 14.49 -7.77
C GLU A 150 -1.64 15.89 -7.29
N LYS A 151 -0.98 15.98 -6.12
CA LYS A 151 -0.40 17.22 -5.58
C LYS A 151 1.02 17.48 -6.08
N SER A 152 1.64 16.52 -6.77
CA SER A 152 2.96 16.69 -7.40
C SER A 152 2.92 17.71 -8.55
N SER A 153 4.08 18.29 -8.86
CA SER A 153 4.24 19.19 -9.99
C SER A 153 3.98 18.50 -11.33
N ARG A 154 3.40 19.27 -12.25
CA ARG A 154 3.13 18.85 -13.63
C ARG A 154 4.09 19.45 -14.66
N ASP A 155 5.26 19.88 -14.21
CA ASP A 155 6.29 20.37 -15.12
C ASP A 155 6.66 19.32 -16.18
N PRO A 156 6.77 19.70 -17.46
CA PRO A 156 7.01 18.75 -18.55
C PRO A 156 8.25 17.87 -18.38
N ASP A 157 9.32 18.40 -17.80
CA ASP A 157 10.55 17.68 -17.54
C ASP A 157 10.41 16.66 -16.40
N LEU A 158 9.59 16.95 -15.38
CA LEU A 158 9.22 15.98 -14.36
C LEU A 158 8.31 14.88 -14.93
N LEU A 159 7.32 15.26 -15.75
CA LEU A 159 6.45 14.28 -16.41
C LEU A 159 7.21 13.41 -17.42
N ALA A 160 8.29 13.91 -18.01
CA ALA A 160 9.13 13.14 -18.92
C ALA A 160 9.82 11.94 -18.25
N LEU A 161 10.01 11.97 -16.91
CA LEU A 161 10.53 10.85 -16.14
C LEU A 161 9.60 9.61 -16.19
N ASP A 162 8.32 9.82 -16.47
CA ASP A 162 7.38 8.70 -16.65
C ASP A 162 7.58 7.92 -17.96
N ARG A 163 8.41 8.43 -18.89
CA ARG A 163 8.64 7.84 -20.21
C ARG A 163 9.82 6.86 -20.27
N ILE A 164 10.59 6.76 -19.20
CA ILE A 164 11.74 5.85 -19.09
C ILE A 164 11.60 5.02 -17.81
N SER A 165 12.28 3.86 -17.77
CA SER A 165 12.30 3.04 -16.57
C SER A 165 13.23 3.63 -15.50
N PHE A 166 13.02 3.23 -14.24
CA PHE A 166 13.89 3.64 -13.15
C PHE A 166 15.31 3.10 -13.34
N ARG A 167 15.46 1.87 -13.84
CA ARG A 167 16.78 1.34 -14.24
C ARG A 167 17.47 2.22 -15.29
N GLU A 168 16.74 2.63 -16.31
CA GLU A 168 17.30 3.48 -17.36
C GLU A 168 17.70 4.85 -16.80
N PHE A 169 16.90 5.43 -15.91
CA PHE A 169 17.26 6.67 -15.22
C PHE A 169 18.57 6.53 -14.45
N LEU A 170 18.73 5.48 -13.63
CA LEU A 170 19.96 5.24 -12.88
C LEU A 170 21.18 5.11 -13.78
N ASN A 171 21.07 4.33 -14.86
CA ASN A 171 22.14 4.18 -15.86
C ASN A 171 22.53 5.51 -16.52
N ARG A 172 21.55 6.36 -16.87
CA ARG A 172 21.80 7.70 -17.43
C ARG A 172 22.51 8.63 -16.43
N GLN A 173 22.36 8.38 -15.13
CA GLN A 173 23.10 9.08 -14.07
C GLN A 173 24.49 8.49 -13.83
N GLY A 174 24.88 7.41 -14.52
CA GLY A 174 26.14 6.68 -14.27
C GLY A 174 26.15 5.94 -12.93
N LEU A 175 24.98 5.50 -12.48
CA LEU A 175 24.77 4.70 -11.27
C LEU A 175 24.53 3.26 -11.70
N ASP A 176 25.60 2.48 -11.86
CA ASP A 176 25.60 1.16 -12.50
C ASP A 176 26.14 0.02 -11.62
N SER A 177 26.36 0.26 -10.31
CA SER A 177 26.82 -0.79 -9.38
C SER A 177 25.70 -1.75 -8.99
N ASP A 178 26.03 -3.05 -8.91
CA ASP A 178 25.07 -4.11 -8.59
C ASP A 178 24.35 -3.91 -7.24
N PRO A 179 25.03 -3.53 -6.14
CA PRO A 179 24.36 -3.30 -4.87
C PRO A 179 23.35 -2.13 -4.91
N LEU A 180 23.64 -1.06 -5.68
CA LEU A 180 22.68 0.05 -5.87
C LEU A 180 21.48 -0.40 -6.72
N HIS A 181 21.71 -1.16 -7.77
CA HIS A 181 20.64 -1.71 -8.59
C HIS A 181 19.76 -2.70 -7.81
N TRP A 182 20.37 -3.50 -6.93
CA TRP A 182 19.62 -4.36 -6.01
C TRP A 182 18.72 -3.53 -5.10
N TYR A 183 19.23 -2.48 -4.46
CA TYR A 183 18.48 -1.61 -3.56
C TYR A 183 17.33 -0.89 -4.28
N ALA A 184 17.58 -0.36 -5.46
CA ALA A 184 16.56 0.29 -6.28
C ALA A 184 15.45 -0.70 -6.72
N ASN A 185 15.84 -1.94 -7.04
CA ASN A 185 14.89 -3.00 -7.38
C ASN A 185 14.10 -3.49 -6.16
N TYR A 186 14.76 -3.59 -4.99
CA TYR A 186 14.08 -3.88 -3.73
C TYR A 186 12.98 -2.85 -3.47
N ALA A 187 13.29 -1.55 -3.48
CA ALA A 187 12.34 -0.48 -3.27
C ALA A 187 11.14 -0.52 -4.24
N CYS A 188 11.38 -0.84 -5.52
CA CYS A 188 10.29 -0.97 -6.50
C CYS A 188 9.45 -2.23 -6.31
N ARG A 189 10.04 -3.33 -5.87
CA ARG A 189 9.31 -4.56 -5.55
C ARG A 189 8.44 -4.36 -4.29
N ASP A 190 8.99 -3.69 -3.29
CA ASP A 190 8.31 -3.41 -2.04
C ASP A 190 7.08 -2.50 -2.24
N ASP A 191 7.28 -1.34 -2.82
CA ASP A 191 6.22 -0.31 -2.92
C ASP A 191 5.24 -0.54 -4.08
N TYR A 192 5.64 -1.32 -5.10
CA TYR A 192 4.86 -1.47 -6.34
C TYR A 192 4.63 -2.90 -6.81
N GLY A 193 5.28 -3.88 -6.21
CA GLY A 193 5.24 -5.25 -6.72
C GLY A 193 5.68 -5.32 -8.19
N CYS A 194 6.71 -4.57 -8.56
CA CYS A 194 7.15 -4.45 -9.94
C CYS A 194 8.68 -4.35 -10.01
N HIS A 195 9.28 -4.96 -11.04
CA HIS A 195 10.71 -4.89 -11.24
C HIS A 195 11.12 -3.47 -11.69
N TYR A 196 12.17 -2.89 -11.11
CA TYR A 196 12.61 -1.50 -11.39
C TYR A 196 12.92 -1.20 -12.87
N ALA A 197 13.18 -2.23 -13.68
CA ALA A 197 13.35 -2.10 -15.12
C ALA A 197 12.02 -1.84 -15.88
N GLU A 198 10.88 -2.08 -15.25
CA GLU A 198 9.54 -1.82 -15.78
C GLU A 198 8.85 -0.64 -15.09
N VAL A 199 9.22 -0.36 -13.84
CA VAL A 199 8.72 0.80 -13.08
C VAL A 199 9.19 2.09 -13.75
N SER A 200 8.28 3.06 -13.91
CA SER A 200 8.63 4.38 -14.42
C SER A 200 9.64 5.08 -13.51
N ALA A 201 10.57 5.83 -14.09
CA ALA A 201 11.55 6.60 -13.32
C ALA A 201 10.86 7.65 -12.43
N TRP A 202 9.70 8.17 -12.85
CA TRP A 202 8.89 9.04 -12.02
C TRP A 202 8.46 8.32 -10.73
N ALA A 203 7.94 7.11 -10.86
CA ALA A 203 7.52 6.31 -9.70
C ALA A 203 8.70 5.89 -8.83
N GLY A 204 9.81 5.43 -9.43
CA GLY A 204 11.01 5.08 -8.68
C GLY A 204 11.56 6.25 -7.85
N LEU A 205 11.60 7.46 -8.41
CA LEU A 205 12.00 8.66 -7.68
C LEU A 205 10.93 9.08 -6.64
N HIS A 206 9.65 8.91 -6.94
CA HIS A 206 8.56 9.22 -6.01
C HIS A 206 8.71 8.43 -4.71
N TYR A 207 9.10 7.15 -4.75
CA TYR A 207 9.37 6.35 -3.56
C TYR A 207 10.32 7.05 -2.58
N PHE A 208 11.46 7.55 -3.10
CA PHE A 208 12.50 8.16 -2.29
C PHE A 208 12.22 9.63 -1.93
N CYS A 209 11.46 10.35 -2.75
CA CYS A 209 11.36 11.81 -2.65
C CYS A 209 10.08 12.32 -1.99
N SER A 210 9.01 11.52 -1.91
CA SER A 210 7.70 11.99 -1.47
C SER A 210 7.41 11.77 0.03
N ARG A 211 8.28 11.04 0.74
CA ARG A 211 8.12 10.70 2.16
C ARG A 211 8.91 11.67 3.03
N ASP A 212 8.37 12.87 3.24
CA ASP A 212 9.01 13.96 4.01
C ASP A 212 8.14 14.49 5.15
N GLY A 213 7.21 13.66 5.63
CA GLY A 213 6.22 14.06 6.64
C GLY A 213 6.76 14.25 8.06
N GLY A 214 7.99 13.83 8.33
CA GLY A 214 8.58 13.82 9.66
C GLY A 214 9.16 15.17 10.14
N GLY A 215 9.28 16.19 9.27
CA GLY A 215 9.99 17.43 9.62
C GLY A 215 11.44 17.15 9.98
N ASP A 216 11.85 17.54 11.22
CA ASP A 216 13.21 17.29 11.75
C ASP A 216 13.38 15.87 12.34
N SER A 217 12.34 15.03 12.33
CA SER A 217 12.44 13.64 12.75
C SER A 217 13.20 12.79 11.72
N ASP A 218 13.67 11.63 12.15
CA ASP A 218 14.29 10.67 11.26
C ASP A 218 13.32 10.34 10.10
N GLU A 219 13.73 10.63 8.87
CA GLU A 219 12.92 10.46 7.65
C GLU A 219 12.49 9.01 7.42
N SER A 220 13.18 8.06 8.05
CA SER A 220 12.86 6.62 7.98
C SER A 220 11.71 6.21 8.89
N THR A 221 11.34 7.03 9.88
CA THR A 221 10.31 6.69 10.86
C THR A 221 8.94 6.51 10.20
N VAL A 222 8.26 5.42 10.55
CA VAL A 222 6.92 5.07 10.06
C VAL A 222 5.95 4.83 11.22
N LEU A 223 4.66 4.95 10.91
CA LEU A 223 3.58 4.53 11.81
C LEU A 223 3.25 3.06 11.54
N THR A 224 3.22 2.25 12.59
CA THR A 224 2.89 0.84 12.48
C THR A 224 2.16 0.32 13.71
N TRP A 225 1.50 -0.81 13.55
CA TRP A 225 0.71 -1.52 14.57
C TRP A 225 0.98 -3.02 14.42
N PRO A 226 0.77 -3.84 15.47
CA PRO A 226 0.93 -5.29 15.36
C PRO A 226 0.14 -5.90 14.19
N GLU A 227 -1.10 -5.48 13.96
CA GLU A 227 -1.93 -5.88 12.82
C GLU A 227 -1.70 -5.07 11.55
N GLY A 228 -0.65 -4.26 11.50
CA GLY A 228 -0.40 -3.33 10.39
C GLY A 228 -1.56 -2.36 10.19
N ASN A 229 -1.85 -2.01 8.94
CA ASN A 229 -2.96 -1.10 8.60
C ASN A 229 -4.35 -1.66 8.96
N GLY A 230 -4.44 -2.93 9.38
CA GLY A 230 -5.64 -3.54 9.97
C GLY A 230 -6.15 -2.78 11.19
N TRP A 231 -5.27 -2.11 11.94
CA TRP A 231 -5.67 -1.22 13.03
C TRP A 231 -6.54 -0.07 12.53
N ILE A 232 -6.12 0.61 11.45
CA ILE A 232 -6.88 1.72 10.85
C ILE A 232 -8.22 1.22 10.32
N VAL A 233 -8.22 0.05 9.68
CA VAL A 233 -9.46 -0.61 9.20
C VAL A 233 -10.44 -0.83 10.33
N LYS A 234 -10.00 -1.38 11.46
CA LYS A 234 -10.84 -1.60 12.66
C LYS A 234 -11.46 -0.29 13.17
N GLN A 235 -10.68 0.80 13.21
CA GLN A 235 -11.19 2.10 13.64
C GLN A 235 -12.27 2.66 12.67
N LEU A 236 -12.03 2.57 11.36
CA LEU A 236 -13.00 2.98 10.35
C LEU A 236 -14.24 2.09 10.36
N GLN A 237 -14.08 0.78 10.49
CA GLN A 237 -15.18 -0.19 10.62
C GLN A 237 -16.07 0.14 11.84
N HIS A 238 -15.45 0.45 12.98
CA HIS A 238 -16.20 0.82 14.18
C HIS A 238 -17.04 2.08 13.94
N LYS A 239 -16.47 3.12 13.32
CA LYS A 239 -17.19 4.37 12.97
C LYS A 239 -18.34 4.14 11.99
N LEU A 240 -18.22 3.18 11.08
CA LEU A 240 -19.14 2.93 9.97
C LEU A 240 -20.02 1.70 10.17
N ARG A 241 -19.97 1.06 11.34
CA ARG A 241 -20.58 -0.26 11.61
C ARG A 241 -22.01 -0.42 11.09
N ALA A 242 -22.86 0.60 11.29
CA ALA A 242 -24.27 0.54 10.88
C ALA A 242 -24.48 0.68 9.37
N LYS A 243 -23.43 0.96 8.60
CA LYS A 243 -23.46 1.20 7.14
C LYS A 243 -22.87 0.06 6.34
N ILE A 244 -22.12 -0.85 6.98
CA ILE A 244 -21.38 -1.93 6.32
C ILE A 244 -22.23 -3.18 6.25
N LYS A 245 -22.30 -3.75 5.05
CA LYS A 245 -22.87 -5.07 4.76
C LYS A 245 -21.78 -5.94 4.13
N THR A 246 -21.29 -6.93 4.86
CA THR A 246 -20.38 -7.97 4.37
C THR A 246 -21.14 -9.05 3.60
N HIS A 247 -20.43 -10.05 3.05
CA HIS A 247 -21.01 -11.13 2.24
C HIS A 247 -21.85 -10.63 1.04
N SER A 248 -21.56 -9.43 0.53
CA SER A 248 -22.35 -8.79 -0.51
C SER A 248 -21.59 -8.79 -1.83
N LEU A 249 -21.68 -9.87 -2.59
CA LEU A 249 -21.12 -9.95 -3.95
C LEU A 249 -21.93 -9.07 -4.90
N VAL A 250 -21.49 -7.84 -5.10
CA VAL A 250 -22.05 -6.98 -6.15
C VAL A 250 -21.61 -7.51 -7.50
N TYR A 251 -22.57 -7.95 -8.32
CA TYR A 251 -22.27 -8.50 -9.63
C TYR A 251 -22.75 -7.61 -10.79
N ARG A 252 -23.55 -6.57 -10.49
CA ARG A 252 -24.00 -5.64 -11.52
C ARG A 252 -24.32 -4.25 -10.96
N LEU A 253 -23.80 -3.24 -11.65
CA LEU A 253 -24.22 -1.84 -11.51
C LEU A 253 -24.80 -1.36 -12.85
N THR A 254 -25.96 -0.72 -12.81
CA THR A 254 -26.60 -0.15 -14.01
C THR A 254 -26.98 1.30 -13.71
N ASP A 255 -26.40 2.24 -14.45
CA ASP A 255 -26.86 3.62 -14.45
C ASP A 255 -28.04 3.75 -15.43
N ALA A 256 -29.23 4.01 -14.89
CA ALA A 256 -30.45 4.22 -15.67
C ALA A 256 -30.72 5.72 -15.91
N GLY A 257 -29.74 6.61 -15.63
CA GLY A 257 -29.82 8.04 -15.79
C GLY A 257 -30.35 8.77 -14.55
N ASN A 258 -31.55 8.39 -14.08
CA ASN A 258 -32.17 8.97 -12.89
C ASN A 258 -31.89 8.18 -11.60
N GLU A 259 -31.47 6.94 -11.74
CA GLU A 259 -31.13 6.04 -10.62
C GLU A 259 -30.01 5.08 -10.98
N ILE A 260 -29.28 4.62 -9.98
CA ILE A 260 -28.35 3.49 -10.06
C ILE A 260 -29.03 2.25 -9.49
N ARG A 261 -28.97 1.14 -10.24
CA ARG A 261 -29.39 -0.18 -9.76
C ARG A 261 -28.16 -0.99 -9.43
N VAL A 262 -28.09 -1.47 -8.19
CA VAL A 262 -27.01 -2.31 -7.68
C VAL A 262 -27.58 -3.66 -7.37
N ASP A 263 -27.14 -4.68 -8.10
CA ASP A 263 -27.52 -6.08 -7.88
C ASP A 263 -26.39 -6.78 -7.12
N SER A 264 -26.70 -7.36 -5.97
CA SER A 264 -25.79 -8.11 -5.13
C SER A 264 -26.36 -9.48 -4.78
N TYR A 265 -25.47 -10.41 -4.47
CA TYR A 265 -25.77 -11.76 -4.02
C TYR A 265 -25.07 -12.02 -2.69
N ASP A 266 -25.81 -12.53 -1.73
CA ASP A 266 -25.28 -13.01 -0.45
C ASP A 266 -25.14 -14.53 -0.52
N PRO A 267 -23.91 -15.09 -0.48
CA PRO A 267 -23.67 -16.52 -0.58
C PRO A 267 -24.03 -17.27 0.71
N ILE A 268 -24.13 -16.59 1.85
CA ILE A 268 -24.52 -17.21 3.13
C ILE A 268 -26.03 -17.38 3.19
N GLU A 269 -26.78 -16.31 2.89
CA GLU A 269 -28.25 -16.33 2.89
C GLU A 269 -28.84 -16.89 1.59
N ASN A 270 -27.97 -17.20 0.59
CA ASN A 270 -28.38 -17.66 -0.75
C ASN A 270 -29.46 -16.76 -1.37
N SER A 271 -29.29 -15.46 -1.25
CA SER A 271 -30.29 -14.48 -1.66
C SER A 271 -29.70 -13.38 -2.52
N SER A 272 -30.51 -12.86 -3.45
CA SER A 272 -30.16 -11.70 -4.27
C SER A 272 -30.93 -10.48 -3.85
N THR A 273 -30.23 -9.34 -3.76
CA THR A 273 -30.82 -8.05 -3.38
C THR A 273 -30.57 -7.04 -4.49
N ARG A 274 -31.59 -6.22 -4.79
CA ARG A 274 -31.45 -5.05 -5.64
C ARG A 274 -31.65 -3.79 -4.82
N ILE A 275 -30.65 -2.90 -4.87
CA ILE A 275 -30.66 -1.60 -4.21
C ILE A 275 -30.80 -0.52 -5.29
N TYR A 276 -31.65 0.47 -5.03
CA TYR A 276 -31.81 1.65 -5.85
C TYR A 276 -31.14 2.83 -5.16
N ALA A 277 -30.28 3.55 -5.88
CA ALA A 277 -29.52 4.68 -5.34
C ALA A 277 -29.43 5.81 -6.36
N GLN A 278 -29.26 7.04 -5.91
CA GLN A 278 -29.03 8.18 -6.80
C GLN A 278 -27.61 8.20 -7.36
N GLN A 279 -26.62 7.72 -6.59
CA GLN A 279 -25.23 7.64 -6.97
C GLN A 279 -24.59 6.39 -6.37
N ALA A 280 -23.51 5.94 -7.00
CA ALA A 280 -22.64 4.88 -6.48
C ALA A 280 -21.17 5.30 -6.46
N ILE A 281 -20.44 4.83 -5.47
CA ILE A 281 -18.97 4.82 -5.44
C ILE A 281 -18.51 3.40 -5.71
N TYR A 282 -17.78 3.21 -6.82
CA TYR A 282 -17.12 1.96 -7.14
C TYR A 282 -15.70 2.02 -6.59
N ALA A 283 -15.45 1.33 -5.46
CA ALA A 283 -14.20 1.35 -4.71
C ALA A 283 -13.41 0.02 -4.82
N CYS A 284 -13.60 -0.69 -5.92
CA CYS A 284 -12.86 -1.90 -6.28
C CYS A 284 -11.80 -1.60 -7.34
N PRO A 285 -10.83 -2.53 -7.60
CA PRO A 285 -9.84 -2.35 -8.65
C PRO A 285 -10.48 -2.00 -10.00
N ARG A 286 -9.95 -0.98 -10.65
CA ARG A 286 -10.59 -0.36 -11.82
C ARG A 286 -10.70 -1.30 -13.03
N ALA A 287 -9.76 -2.24 -13.17
CA ALA A 287 -9.79 -3.23 -14.25
C ALA A 287 -11.01 -4.16 -14.20
N PHE A 288 -11.66 -4.32 -13.05
CA PHE A 288 -12.85 -5.18 -12.92
C PHE A 288 -14.17 -4.47 -13.24
N ALA A 289 -14.15 -3.15 -13.34
CA ALA A 289 -15.37 -2.37 -13.59
C ALA A 289 -16.15 -2.79 -14.85
N PRO A 290 -15.53 -3.19 -15.99
CA PRO A 290 -16.27 -3.65 -17.17
C PRO A 290 -17.09 -4.91 -16.93
N TYR A 291 -16.71 -5.75 -15.98
CA TYR A 291 -17.45 -6.98 -15.65
C TYR A 291 -18.68 -6.70 -14.79
N MET A 292 -18.67 -5.55 -14.09
CA MET A 292 -19.72 -5.19 -13.13
C MET A 292 -20.61 -4.03 -13.61
N ILE A 293 -20.06 -3.07 -14.36
CA ILE A 293 -20.81 -1.87 -14.79
C ILE A 293 -21.36 -2.10 -16.18
N LYS A 294 -22.70 -2.23 -16.25
CA LYS A 294 -23.42 -2.42 -17.52
C LYS A 294 -23.29 -1.16 -18.38
N GLY A 295 -22.89 -1.35 -19.64
CA GLY A 295 -22.76 -0.27 -20.61
C GLY A 295 -21.41 0.45 -20.61
N LEU A 296 -20.46 0.04 -19.79
CA LEU A 296 -19.08 0.53 -19.86
C LEU A 296 -18.35 -0.12 -21.06
N ILE A 297 -18.69 0.33 -22.29
CA ILE A 297 -18.34 -0.33 -23.55
C ILE A 297 -16.86 -0.11 -23.89
N ASP A 298 -16.37 1.14 -23.81
CA ASP A 298 -14.97 1.44 -24.11
C ASP A 298 -14.08 1.30 -22.87
N SER A 299 -13.52 0.13 -22.73
CA SER A 299 -12.64 -0.27 -21.63
C SER A 299 -11.24 -0.68 -22.06
N SER A 300 -10.88 -0.46 -23.34
CA SER A 300 -9.59 -0.91 -23.90
C SER A 300 -8.37 -0.36 -23.13
N TYR A 301 -8.46 0.87 -22.63
CA TYR A 301 -7.43 1.51 -21.83
C TYR A 301 -7.21 0.84 -20.46
N LEU A 302 -8.15 0.05 -19.98
CA LEU A 302 -8.01 -0.67 -18.70
C LEU A 302 -7.01 -1.83 -18.77
N LYS A 303 -6.59 -2.24 -19.97
CA LYS A 303 -5.52 -3.23 -20.16
C LYS A 303 -4.17 -2.74 -19.64
N GLU A 304 -4.00 -1.42 -19.49
CA GLU A 304 -2.78 -0.82 -18.92
C GLU A 304 -2.73 -0.96 -17.39
N PHE A 305 -3.87 -1.27 -16.74
CA PHE A 305 -3.93 -1.55 -15.31
C PHE A 305 -3.46 -2.98 -15.05
N GLN A 306 -2.19 -3.14 -14.75
CA GLN A 306 -1.59 -4.43 -14.40
C GLN A 306 -1.38 -4.49 -12.89
N TYR A 307 -1.68 -5.65 -12.30
CA TYR A 307 -1.59 -5.84 -10.85
C TYR A 307 -0.66 -7.00 -10.55
N SER A 308 0.28 -6.79 -9.64
CA SER A 308 1.15 -7.84 -9.14
C SER A 308 0.41 -8.81 -8.22
N PRO A 309 0.64 -10.11 -8.35
CA PRO A 309 0.26 -11.07 -7.32
C PRO A 309 1.30 -11.10 -6.21
N TRP A 310 0.82 -11.34 -4.98
CA TRP A 310 1.65 -11.42 -3.77
C TRP A 310 1.32 -12.65 -2.95
N MET A 311 2.33 -13.25 -2.38
CA MET A 311 2.21 -14.22 -1.31
C MET A 311 2.61 -13.54 0.01
N VAL A 312 1.70 -13.58 0.98
CA VAL A 312 1.95 -13.09 2.35
C VAL A 312 1.76 -14.27 3.29
N ALA A 313 2.69 -14.47 4.21
CA ALA A 313 2.59 -15.58 5.14
C ALA A 313 2.90 -15.15 6.57
N ASN A 314 2.11 -15.66 7.52
CA ASN A 314 2.31 -15.42 8.94
C ASN A 314 2.84 -16.68 9.60
N LEU A 315 4.11 -16.63 10.02
CA LEU A 315 4.81 -17.72 10.70
C LEU A 315 4.75 -17.49 12.21
N SER A 316 4.01 -18.31 12.91
CA SER A 316 4.00 -18.35 14.38
C SER A 316 5.18 -19.17 14.88
N LEU A 317 6.04 -18.56 15.69
CA LEU A 317 7.26 -19.17 16.18
C LEU A 317 7.15 -19.49 17.68
N ASN A 318 7.64 -20.69 18.07
CA ASN A 318 7.70 -21.13 19.47
C ASN A 318 8.78 -20.38 20.28
N SER A 319 9.78 -19.82 19.61
CA SER A 319 10.79 -18.95 20.20
C SER A 319 11.23 -17.88 19.22
N ILE A 320 11.79 -16.80 19.75
CA ILE A 320 12.38 -15.74 18.93
C ILE A 320 13.67 -16.29 18.30
N PRO A 321 13.90 -16.06 16.98
CA PRO A 321 15.15 -16.42 16.35
C PRO A 321 16.34 -15.78 17.08
N GLN A 322 17.32 -16.61 17.46
CA GLN A 322 18.55 -16.11 18.07
C GLN A 322 19.56 -15.75 16.98
N GLU A 323 20.22 -14.63 17.17
CA GLU A 323 21.26 -14.13 16.28
C GLU A 323 22.62 -14.33 16.91
N ASP A 324 23.54 -14.96 16.18
CA ASP A 324 24.90 -15.19 16.67
C ASP A 324 25.77 -13.92 16.55
N SER A 325 25.43 -12.98 15.66
CA SER A 325 26.19 -11.74 15.44
C SER A 325 25.42 -10.68 14.65
N GLY A 326 25.77 -9.42 14.86
CA GLY A 326 25.23 -8.29 14.12
C GLY A 326 24.11 -7.55 14.85
N VAL A 327 23.24 -6.89 14.09
CA VAL A 327 22.13 -6.10 14.60
C VAL A 327 21.02 -7.04 15.10
N PRO A 328 20.44 -6.78 16.29
CA PRO A 328 19.34 -7.58 16.81
C PRO A 328 18.12 -7.55 15.90
N LEU A 329 17.16 -8.44 16.16
CA LEU A 329 15.91 -8.55 15.41
C LEU A 329 15.23 -7.17 15.31
N ALA A 330 15.03 -6.70 14.09
CA ALA A 330 14.40 -5.43 13.78
C ALA A 330 12.89 -5.62 13.48
N TRP A 331 12.18 -4.51 13.33
CA TRP A 331 10.81 -4.57 12.82
C TRP A 331 10.78 -5.11 11.40
N ASP A 332 11.59 -4.59 10.47
CA ASP A 332 11.74 -5.08 9.11
C ASP A 332 13.09 -5.77 8.92
N ASN A 333 13.09 -6.94 8.29
CA ASN A 333 14.25 -7.83 8.16
C ASN A 333 14.35 -8.36 6.74
N VAL A 334 15.32 -7.85 6.00
CA VAL A 334 15.51 -8.12 4.58
C VAL A 334 16.72 -9.03 4.38
N ILE A 335 16.65 -9.93 3.42
CA ILE A 335 17.75 -10.84 3.04
C ILE A 335 18.26 -10.41 1.67
N TYR A 336 19.54 -10.06 1.57
CA TYR A 336 20.17 -9.68 0.31
C TYR A 336 20.07 -10.82 -0.70
N ASP A 337 19.79 -10.48 -1.97
CA ASP A 337 19.58 -11.42 -3.08
C ASP A 337 18.43 -12.44 -2.90
N SER A 338 17.61 -12.27 -1.87
CA SER A 338 16.39 -13.07 -1.74
C SER A 338 15.37 -12.73 -2.82
N PRO A 339 14.60 -13.72 -3.31
CA PRO A 339 13.44 -13.47 -4.16
C PRO A 339 12.31 -12.75 -3.42
N SER A 340 12.28 -12.82 -2.08
CA SER A 340 11.29 -12.14 -1.25
C SER A 340 11.68 -10.71 -0.90
N LEU A 341 10.83 -10.08 -0.09
CA LEU A 341 11.11 -8.80 0.57
C LEU A 341 11.50 -8.99 2.04
N GLY A 342 11.70 -10.24 2.47
CA GLY A 342 11.96 -10.56 3.86
C GLY A 342 10.67 -10.64 4.70
N TYR A 343 10.73 -10.18 5.94
CA TYR A 343 9.62 -10.29 6.88
C TYR A 343 9.62 -9.15 7.89
N VAL A 344 8.40 -8.79 8.36
CA VAL A 344 8.24 -7.92 9.52
C VAL A 344 7.89 -8.73 10.77
N VAL A 345 8.27 -8.20 11.94
CA VAL A 345 8.04 -8.83 13.24
C VAL A 345 6.78 -8.22 13.87
N ALA A 346 5.68 -8.96 13.87
CA ALA A 346 4.39 -8.46 14.38
C ALA A 346 4.42 -8.09 15.87
N THR A 347 5.29 -8.73 16.67
CA THR A 347 5.46 -8.43 18.09
C THR A 347 6.42 -7.28 18.38
N HIS A 348 7.03 -6.65 17.37
CA HIS A 348 8.03 -5.60 17.56
C HIS A 348 7.49 -4.39 18.35
N GLN A 349 6.25 -3.99 18.09
CA GLN A 349 5.55 -2.90 18.80
C GLN A 349 4.96 -3.33 20.16
N SER A 350 5.27 -4.52 20.66
CA SER A 350 4.77 -4.99 21.95
C SER A 350 5.48 -4.27 23.09
N LEU A 351 4.70 -3.82 24.08
CA LEU A 351 5.22 -3.25 25.33
C LEU A 351 5.50 -4.32 26.39
N ALA A 352 5.37 -5.61 26.06
CA ALA A 352 5.67 -6.70 26.98
C ALA A 352 7.17 -6.76 27.29
N THR A 353 7.52 -6.87 28.56
CA THR A 353 8.91 -6.93 29.03
C THR A 353 9.59 -8.26 28.69
N HIS A 354 8.81 -9.28 28.37
CA HIS A 354 9.32 -10.63 28.05
C HIS A 354 8.48 -11.24 26.93
N LEU A 355 9.12 -11.44 25.78
CA LEU A 355 8.55 -12.15 24.65
C LEU A 355 9.31 -13.46 24.44
N SER A 356 8.61 -14.59 24.58
CA SER A 356 9.16 -15.92 24.31
C SER A 356 8.79 -16.44 22.92
N LYS A 357 7.74 -15.90 22.32
CA LYS A 357 7.17 -16.27 21.02
C LYS A 357 6.98 -15.04 20.16
N THR A 358 6.91 -15.24 18.84
CA THR A 358 6.66 -14.14 17.91
C THR A 358 5.88 -14.63 16.68
N VAL A 359 5.42 -13.68 15.86
CA VAL A 359 4.88 -13.93 14.53
C VAL A 359 5.72 -13.13 13.53
N LEU A 360 6.23 -13.80 12.52
CA LEU A 360 6.90 -13.17 11.37
C LEU A 360 5.93 -13.10 10.21
N THR A 361 5.71 -11.92 9.66
CA THR A 361 4.92 -11.74 8.44
C THR A 361 5.86 -11.63 7.25
N TYR A 362 5.91 -12.67 6.44
CA TYR A 362 6.74 -12.79 5.26
C TYR A 362 6.05 -12.21 4.02
N TYR A 363 6.80 -11.51 3.19
CA TYR A 363 6.30 -10.85 1.99
C TYR A 363 7.04 -11.29 0.73
N HIS A 364 6.31 -11.72 -0.28
CA HIS A 364 6.87 -12.05 -1.59
C HIS A 364 6.02 -11.48 -2.72
N ALA A 365 6.54 -10.42 -3.36
CA ALA A 365 6.02 -9.91 -4.62
C ALA A 365 6.46 -10.81 -5.77
N MET A 366 5.53 -11.40 -6.50
CA MET A 366 5.83 -12.31 -7.60
C MET A 366 6.05 -11.50 -8.88
N VAL A 367 7.31 -11.27 -9.23
CA VAL A 367 7.73 -10.34 -10.30
C VAL A 367 8.70 -10.95 -11.31
N GLN A 368 8.86 -12.27 -11.32
CA GLN A 368 9.80 -12.97 -12.22
C GLN A 368 9.27 -13.10 -13.66
N GLY A 369 7.95 -13.05 -13.82
CA GLY A 369 7.25 -13.11 -15.11
C GLY A 369 6.20 -12.03 -15.24
N SER A 370 5.38 -12.12 -16.28
CA SER A 370 4.23 -11.22 -16.42
C SER A 370 3.22 -11.41 -15.26
N PRO A 371 2.47 -10.38 -14.87
CA PRO A 371 1.49 -10.50 -13.78
C PRO A 371 0.47 -11.62 -13.96
N VAL A 372 0.10 -11.93 -15.19
CA VAL A 372 -0.82 -13.04 -15.51
C VAL A 372 -0.15 -14.40 -15.25
N GLN A 373 1.09 -14.59 -15.73
CA GLN A 373 1.84 -15.82 -15.49
C GLN A 373 2.09 -16.07 -14.01
N GLU A 374 2.53 -15.03 -13.29
CA GLU A 374 2.81 -15.13 -11.87
C GLU A 374 1.55 -15.39 -11.04
N ARG A 375 0.42 -14.78 -11.40
CA ARG A 375 -0.87 -15.07 -10.79
C ARG A 375 -1.30 -16.52 -11.02
N THR A 376 -1.15 -17.01 -12.24
CA THR A 376 -1.44 -18.40 -12.57
C THR A 376 -0.54 -19.34 -11.78
N ARG A 377 0.76 -19.05 -11.68
CA ARG A 377 1.69 -19.81 -10.86
C ARG A 377 1.25 -19.84 -9.40
N LEU A 378 0.99 -18.68 -8.79
CA LEU A 378 0.56 -18.56 -7.39
C LEU A 378 -0.75 -19.33 -7.12
N LEU A 379 -1.69 -19.30 -8.06
CA LEU A 379 -2.98 -20.00 -7.93
C LEU A 379 -2.80 -21.52 -7.91
N HIS A 380 -1.85 -22.06 -8.68
CA HIS A 380 -1.61 -23.50 -8.80
C HIS A 380 -0.64 -24.05 -7.73
N MET A 381 0.13 -23.20 -7.07
CA MET A 381 0.99 -23.65 -5.98
C MET A 381 0.15 -24.23 -4.83
N SER A 382 0.50 -25.44 -4.41
CA SER A 382 -0.05 -26.04 -3.20
C SER A 382 0.47 -25.32 -1.94
N TRP A 383 -0.21 -25.52 -0.81
CA TRP A 383 0.25 -24.98 0.47
C TRP A 383 1.69 -25.46 0.80
N ASN A 384 1.98 -26.74 0.56
CA ASN A 384 3.32 -27.31 0.80
C ASN A 384 4.41 -26.62 -0.05
N GLU A 385 4.15 -26.38 -1.33
CA GLU A 385 5.11 -25.68 -2.20
C GLU A 385 5.36 -24.25 -1.74
N CYS A 386 4.32 -23.53 -1.33
CA CYS A 386 4.46 -22.21 -0.75
C CYS A 386 5.27 -22.26 0.56
N ALA A 387 4.95 -23.18 1.47
CA ALA A 387 5.64 -23.35 2.75
C ALA A 387 7.13 -23.67 2.57
N GLU A 388 7.45 -24.63 1.70
CA GLU A 388 8.84 -24.99 1.40
C GLU A 388 9.63 -23.85 0.75
N PHE A 389 8.97 -23.06 -0.11
CA PHE A 389 9.59 -21.86 -0.69
C PHE A 389 9.96 -20.85 0.41
N ILE A 390 9.02 -20.53 1.31
CA ILE A 390 9.22 -19.57 2.40
C ILE A 390 10.31 -20.04 3.35
N ILE A 391 10.24 -21.30 3.80
CA ILE A 391 11.20 -21.86 4.76
C ILE A 391 12.60 -21.91 4.17
N ARG A 392 12.73 -22.29 2.91
CA ARG A 392 14.02 -22.30 2.22
C ARG A 392 14.64 -20.91 2.15
N ASP A 393 13.85 -19.91 1.80
CA ASP A 393 14.29 -18.53 1.72
C ASP A 393 14.75 -18.00 3.07
N LEU A 394 13.93 -18.15 4.11
CA LEU A 394 14.26 -17.70 5.46
C LEU A 394 15.45 -18.47 6.07
N SER A 395 15.69 -19.73 5.66
CA SER A 395 16.81 -20.53 6.16
C SER A 395 18.19 -19.97 5.80
N HIS A 396 18.28 -19.09 4.80
CA HIS A 396 19.54 -18.40 4.48
C HIS A 396 20.03 -17.53 5.65
N ALA A 397 19.10 -16.84 6.32
CA ALA A 397 19.42 -16.00 7.47
C ALA A 397 19.16 -16.70 8.81
N HIS A 398 18.24 -17.66 8.84
CA HIS A 398 17.82 -18.40 10.04
C HIS A 398 17.87 -19.91 9.80
N PRO A 399 19.01 -20.56 9.85
CA PRO A 399 19.17 -21.99 9.51
C PRO A 399 18.22 -22.94 10.27
N LYS A 400 17.81 -22.56 11.49
CA LYS A 400 16.91 -23.35 12.35
C LYS A 400 15.43 -22.93 12.24
N ILE A 401 15.05 -22.07 11.30
CA ILE A 401 13.69 -21.49 11.25
C ILE A 401 12.60 -22.57 11.20
N ARG A 402 12.84 -23.68 10.48
CA ARG A 402 11.89 -24.78 10.37
C ARG A 402 11.50 -25.36 11.73
N ASP A 403 12.46 -25.51 12.64
CA ASP A 403 12.23 -26.09 13.96
C ASP A 403 11.49 -25.14 14.91
N LEU A 404 11.51 -23.85 14.60
CA LEU A 404 10.84 -22.80 15.37
C LEU A 404 9.37 -22.61 14.98
N ILE A 405 9.00 -23.00 13.76
CA ILE A 405 7.62 -22.78 13.26
C ILE A 405 6.63 -23.73 13.97
N SER A 406 5.65 -23.17 14.64
CA SER A 406 4.53 -23.91 15.22
C SER A 406 3.27 -23.86 14.36
N HIS A 407 3.10 -22.80 13.56
CA HIS A 407 1.97 -22.63 12.66
C HIS A 407 2.35 -21.71 11.51
N LEU A 408 1.79 -21.95 10.33
CA LEU A 408 2.04 -21.17 9.13
C LEU A 408 0.73 -20.96 8.36
N ASP A 409 0.30 -19.70 8.30
CA ASP A 409 -0.81 -19.26 7.48
C ASP A 409 -0.29 -18.57 6.21
N ILE A 410 -0.86 -18.91 5.06
CA ILE A 410 -0.46 -18.33 3.77
C ILE A 410 -1.65 -17.71 3.08
N PHE A 411 -1.52 -16.45 2.68
CA PHE A 411 -2.52 -15.72 1.90
C PHE A 411 -1.99 -15.40 0.50
N ARG A 412 -2.82 -15.59 -0.51
CA ARG A 412 -2.49 -15.38 -1.92
C ARG A 412 -3.31 -14.21 -2.47
N TRP A 413 -2.65 -13.07 -2.65
CA TRP A 413 -3.24 -11.89 -3.27
C TRP A 413 -3.04 -11.94 -4.78
N GLY A 414 -4.09 -12.20 -5.55
CA GLY A 414 -3.98 -12.28 -7.01
C GLY A 414 -3.81 -10.91 -7.69
N HIS A 415 -4.31 -9.84 -7.08
CA HIS A 415 -4.29 -8.47 -7.62
C HIS A 415 -3.97 -7.47 -6.49
N ALA A 416 -2.82 -7.63 -5.86
CA ALA A 416 -2.46 -6.87 -4.67
C ALA A 416 -2.18 -5.40 -4.97
N MET A 417 -1.29 -5.13 -5.91
CA MET A 417 -0.80 -3.78 -6.16
C MET A 417 -0.78 -3.46 -7.65
N VAL A 418 -1.27 -2.28 -8.03
CA VAL A 418 -1.13 -1.78 -9.39
C VAL A 418 0.34 -1.45 -9.67
N GLN A 419 0.81 -1.81 -10.86
CA GLN A 419 2.20 -1.58 -11.27
C GLN A 419 2.33 -0.23 -12.00
N PRO A 420 3.13 0.73 -11.49
CA PRO A 420 3.38 2.02 -12.13
C PRO A 420 4.41 1.89 -13.24
N LYS A 421 4.07 1.15 -14.30
CA LYS A 421 4.95 0.93 -15.45
C LYS A 421 5.20 2.22 -16.23
N VAL A 422 6.22 2.18 -17.07
CA VAL A 422 6.59 3.30 -17.94
C VAL A 422 5.38 3.81 -18.73
N GLY A 423 5.10 5.11 -18.61
CA GLY A 423 3.98 5.78 -19.27
C GLY A 423 2.63 5.66 -18.60
N PHE A 424 2.50 4.90 -17.51
CA PHE A 424 1.22 4.67 -16.84
C PHE A 424 0.83 5.80 -15.87
N VAL A 425 1.77 6.27 -15.03
CA VAL A 425 1.46 7.20 -13.92
C VAL A 425 0.85 8.51 -14.43
N TRP A 426 1.41 9.08 -15.49
CA TRP A 426 0.90 10.31 -16.12
C TRP A 426 0.17 10.06 -17.43
N GLY A 427 -0.04 8.78 -17.80
CA GLY A 427 -0.71 8.34 -19.01
C GLY A 427 -2.20 8.69 -19.09
N GLU A 428 -2.74 8.70 -20.31
CA GLU A 428 -4.16 8.99 -20.55
C GLU A 428 -5.08 7.87 -20.06
N ALA A 429 -4.62 6.63 -20.05
CA ALA A 429 -5.39 5.49 -19.55
C ALA A 429 -5.81 5.69 -18.09
N ARG A 430 -4.85 6.04 -17.23
CA ARG A 430 -5.13 6.31 -15.81
C ARG A 430 -6.05 7.53 -15.63
N LYS A 431 -5.77 8.63 -16.34
CA LYS A 431 -6.58 9.85 -16.27
C LYS A 431 -8.03 9.59 -16.70
N ARG A 432 -8.20 8.82 -17.78
CA ARG A 432 -9.53 8.43 -18.28
C ARG A 432 -10.26 7.54 -17.28
N ALA A 433 -9.56 6.57 -16.68
CA ALA A 433 -10.12 5.65 -15.72
C ALA A 433 -10.67 6.36 -14.45
N ALA A 434 -10.08 7.52 -14.09
CA ALA A 434 -10.50 8.31 -12.93
C ALA A 434 -11.74 9.20 -13.19
N ARG A 435 -12.23 9.28 -14.44
CA ARG A 435 -13.45 10.04 -14.75
C ARG A 435 -14.69 9.26 -14.34
N PRO A 436 -15.69 9.91 -13.73
CA PRO A 436 -16.97 9.25 -13.43
C PRO A 436 -17.64 8.69 -14.69
N TYR A 437 -18.40 7.63 -14.52
CA TYR A 437 -19.28 7.08 -15.54
C TYR A 437 -20.73 7.37 -15.12
N GLY A 438 -21.35 8.40 -15.70
CA GLY A 438 -22.67 8.87 -15.30
C GLY A 438 -22.73 9.26 -13.82
N ASN A 439 -23.51 8.50 -13.05
CA ASN A 439 -23.68 8.67 -11.60
C ASN A 439 -22.81 7.70 -10.78
N ILE A 440 -21.89 6.98 -11.43
CA ILE A 440 -20.92 6.08 -10.79
C ILE A 440 -19.58 6.79 -10.68
N PHE A 441 -19.10 6.98 -9.46
CA PHE A 441 -17.81 7.59 -9.14
C PHE A 441 -16.80 6.49 -8.80
N PHE A 442 -15.56 6.64 -9.23
CA PHE A 442 -14.50 5.66 -8.98
C PHE A 442 -13.60 6.09 -7.84
N ALA A 443 -13.28 5.16 -6.94
CA ALA A 443 -12.47 5.39 -5.75
C ALA A 443 -11.59 4.18 -5.47
N HIS A 444 -10.36 4.17 -6.01
CA HIS A 444 -9.38 3.13 -5.73
C HIS A 444 -7.97 3.69 -5.91
N SER A 445 -7.00 3.17 -5.17
CA SER A 445 -5.60 3.62 -5.23
C SER A 445 -4.96 3.47 -6.62
N ASP A 446 -5.39 2.49 -7.41
CA ASP A 446 -4.93 2.30 -8.79
C ASP A 446 -5.22 3.50 -9.72
N LEU A 447 -6.22 4.31 -9.39
CA LEU A 447 -6.48 5.58 -10.09
C LEU A 447 -5.40 6.63 -9.85
N SER A 448 -4.56 6.44 -8.85
CA SER A 448 -3.32 7.20 -8.61
C SER A 448 -2.10 6.54 -9.23
N GLY A 449 -2.17 5.26 -9.54
CA GLY A 449 -1.07 4.45 -10.05
C GLY A 449 -0.21 3.82 -8.94
N PHE A 450 -0.58 4.01 -7.66
CA PHE A 450 0.14 3.51 -6.49
C PHE A 450 -0.81 2.86 -5.49
N SER A 451 -0.43 1.71 -4.95
CA SER A 451 -1.25 0.96 -3.99
C SER A 451 -0.82 1.23 -2.55
N ILE A 452 -0.72 2.50 -2.17
CA ILE A 452 -0.42 2.93 -0.80
C ILE A 452 -1.68 3.48 -0.10
N PHE A 453 -1.63 3.52 1.23
CA PHE A 453 -2.77 3.93 2.06
C PHE A 453 -3.27 5.32 1.73
N GLU A 454 -2.38 6.29 1.62
CA GLU A 454 -2.69 7.70 1.41
C GLU A 454 -3.41 7.93 0.06
N GLU A 455 -3.00 7.22 -0.98
CA GLU A 455 -3.64 7.29 -2.30
C GLU A 455 -5.03 6.66 -2.28
N ALA A 456 -5.18 5.53 -1.58
CA ALA A 456 -6.48 4.90 -1.40
C ALA A 456 -7.45 5.82 -0.65
N GLN A 457 -6.99 6.43 0.43
CA GLN A 457 -7.78 7.39 1.20
C GLN A 457 -8.13 8.63 0.37
N TYR A 458 -7.14 9.23 -0.31
CA TYR A 458 -7.35 10.38 -1.18
C TYR A 458 -8.44 10.12 -2.23
N ARG A 459 -8.41 8.97 -2.91
CA ARG A 459 -9.41 8.61 -3.93
C ARG A 459 -10.80 8.41 -3.32
N GLY A 460 -10.88 7.80 -2.15
CA GLY A 460 -12.13 7.64 -1.41
C GLY A 460 -12.74 8.98 -1.02
N VAL A 461 -11.95 9.84 -0.40
CA VAL A 461 -12.38 11.20 0.01
C VAL A 461 -12.78 12.04 -1.20
N LEU A 462 -11.99 12.01 -2.28
CA LEU A 462 -12.30 12.75 -3.51
C LEU A 462 -13.64 12.34 -4.13
N ALA A 463 -13.94 11.04 -4.17
CA ALA A 463 -15.22 10.56 -4.67
C ALA A 463 -16.39 11.02 -3.79
N ALA A 464 -16.22 10.94 -2.47
CA ALA A 464 -17.21 11.42 -1.52
C ALA A 464 -17.46 12.94 -1.64
N GLU A 465 -16.40 13.76 -1.70
CA GLU A 465 -16.53 15.23 -1.83
C GLU A 465 -17.20 15.63 -3.15
N ARG A 466 -16.91 14.93 -4.25
CA ARG A 466 -17.59 15.15 -5.54
C ARG A 466 -19.11 14.88 -5.46
N ILE A 467 -19.49 13.83 -4.74
CA ILE A 467 -20.90 13.50 -4.51
C ILE A 467 -21.57 14.54 -3.61
N LEU A 468 -20.94 14.91 -2.49
CA LEU A 468 -21.46 15.94 -1.59
C LEU A 468 -21.69 17.27 -2.34
N ALA A 469 -20.73 17.68 -3.16
CA ALA A 469 -20.85 18.87 -4.00
C ALA A 469 -22.03 18.75 -5.01
N LYS A 470 -22.17 17.59 -5.67
CA LYS A 470 -23.27 17.33 -6.61
C LYS A 470 -24.64 17.34 -5.92
N GLN A 471 -24.72 16.85 -4.69
CA GLN A 471 -25.91 16.82 -3.84
C GLN A 471 -26.17 18.16 -3.13
N LYS A 472 -25.26 19.14 -3.27
CA LYS A 472 -25.31 20.44 -2.56
C LYS A 472 -25.33 20.29 -1.03
N VAL A 473 -24.69 19.24 -0.50
CA VAL A 473 -24.50 19.05 0.93
C VAL A 473 -23.28 19.89 1.36
N PRO A 474 -23.39 20.76 2.37
CA PRO A 474 -22.24 21.54 2.87
C PRO A 474 -21.16 20.63 3.48
N PHE A 475 -19.91 20.89 3.18
CA PHE A 475 -18.78 20.19 3.80
C PHE A 475 -17.51 21.05 3.77
N SER A 476 -16.59 20.78 4.68
CA SER A 476 -15.20 21.27 4.60
C SER A 476 -14.36 20.26 3.84
N SER A 477 -13.57 20.70 2.85
CA SER A 477 -12.68 19.79 2.12
C SER A 477 -11.55 19.27 2.99
N SER A 478 -11.28 17.97 2.91
CA SER A 478 -10.13 17.30 3.51
C SER A 478 -8.95 17.16 2.52
N LEU A 479 -9.04 17.70 1.29
CA LEU A 479 -8.06 17.54 0.20
C LEU A 479 -7.27 18.81 -0.10
#